data_03732a018e0e06cbde349a4b77fbbc9f
#
_entry.id   03732a018e0e06cbde349a4b77fbbc9f
#
_cell.length_a   1.000
_cell.length_b   1.000
_cell.length_c   1.000
_cell.angle_alpha   90.00
_cell.angle_beta   90.00
_cell.angle_gamma   90.00
#
_symmetry.space_group_name_H-M   'P 1'
#
loop_
_entity.id
_entity.type
_entity.pdbx_description
1 polymer ?
#
loop_
_entity_poly.entity_id
_entity_poly.type
_entity_poly.pdbx_seq_one_letter_code
_entity_poly.pdbx_strand_id
1 'polypeptide(L)'
;MGEEKDLLSTLLLELRRGTLTISVLSQMNKPKYGYALVQSLEEKGVAIDPNTLYPLLRRLESQQLLESKWETSGTKPRKYYQRTEYGTQVYDCLLYTSP
;
A
#
# COMPACT_ATOMS: atom_id res chain seq x y z
N MET A 1 -11.58 25.29 -19.44
CA MET A 1 -11.67 25.42 -17.98
C MET A 1 -11.93 24.12 -17.28
N GLY A 2 -12.83 23.27 -17.77
CA GLY A 2 -13.08 21.97 -17.16
C GLY A 2 -11.89 21.02 -17.25
N GLU A 3 -11.16 21.05 -18.34
CA GLU A 3 -10.02 20.17 -18.58
C GLU A 3 -8.86 20.42 -17.61
N GLU A 4 -8.59 21.67 -17.27
CA GLU A 4 -7.52 22.01 -16.32
C GLU A 4 -7.83 21.52 -14.91
N LYS A 5 -9.10 21.66 -14.48
CA LYS A 5 -9.52 21.15 -13.18
C LYS A 5 -9.45 19.63 -13.13
N ASP A 6 -9.88 18.96 -14.18
CA ASP A 6 -9.85 17.50 -14.26
C ASP A 6 -8.41 16.98 -14.25
N LEU A 7 -7.52 17.64 -14.99
CA LEU A 7 -6.11 17.27 -15.02
C LEU A 7 -5.46 17.47 -13.65
N LEU A 8 -5.72 18.61 -13.00
CA LEU A 8 -5.18 18.89 -11.69
C LEU A 8 -5.68 17.87 -10.65
N SER A 9 -6.98 17.56 -10.67
CA SER A 9 -7.56 16.56 -9.80
C SER A 9 -6.93 15.19 -10.00
N THR A 10 -6.69 14.81 -11.25
CA THR A 10 -6.05 13.54 -11.60
C THR A 10 -4.62 13.49 -11.07
N LEU A 11 -3.85 14.57 -11.26
CA LEU A 11 -2.46 14.64 -10.78
C LEU A 11 -2.40 14.58 -9.25
N LEU A 12 -3.31 15.25 -8.56
CA LEU A 12 -3.38 15.20 -7.11
C LEU A 12 -3.72 13.81 -6.60
N LEU A 13 -4.63 13.09 -7.28
CA LEU A 13 -4.95 11.72 -6.94
C LEU A 13 -3.77 10.79 -7.15
N GLU A 14 -3.04 10.95 -8.24
CA GLU A 14 -1.85 10.15 -8.51
C GLU A 14 -0.77 10.39 -7.48
N LEU A 15 -0.56 11.65 -7.10
CA LEU A 15 0.40 12.00 -6.06
C LEU A 15 0.02 11.37 -4.72
N ARG A 16 -1.27 11.45 -4.37
CA ARG A 16 -1.77 10.85 -3.13
C ARG A 16 -1.62 9.33 -3.14
N ARG A 17 -1.93 8.68 -4.27
CA ARG A 17 -1.76 7.23 -4.42
C ARG A 17 -0.30 6.83 -4.28
N GLY A 18 0.62 7.61 -4.87
CA GLY A 18 2.05 7.37 -4.73
C GLY A 18 2.50 7.46 -3.29
N THR A 19 2.04 8.46 -2.55
CA THR A 19 2.35 8.63 -1.13
C THR A 19 1.81 7.45 -0.31
N LEU A 20 0.58 7.03 -0.57
CA LEU A 20 0.00 5.88 0.12
C LEU A 20 0.74 4.59 -0.20
N THR A 21 1.15 4.41 -1.45
CA THR A 21 1.94 3.24 -1.87
C THR A 21 3.25 3.17 -1.11
N ILE A 22 3.98 4.28 -1.03
CA ILE A 22 5.25 4.34 -0.29
C ILE A 22 5.00 4.04 1.19
N SER A 23 3.96 4.62 1.77
CA SER A 23 3.60 4.39 3.18
C SER A 23 3.29 2.93 3.45
N VAL A 24 2.50 2.30 2.57
CA VAL A 24 2.17 0.87 2.70
C VAL A 24 3.43 0.02 2.61
N LEU A 25 4.25 0.24 1.58
CA LEU A 25 5.48 -0.53 1.40
C LEU A 25 6.42 -0.36 2.58
N SER A 26 6.50 0.84 3.17
CA SER A 26 7.35 1.10 4.32
C SER A 26 6.97 0.27 5.56
N GLN A 27 5.69 -0.06 5.69
CA GLN A 27 5.18 -0.84 6.83
C GLN A 27 5.24 -2.35 6.58
N MET A 28 5.68 -2.77 5.42
CA MET A 28 5.70 -4.18 5.01
C MET A 28 7.08 -4.82 5.13
N ASN A 29 7.90 -4.34 6.05
CA ASN A 29 9.18 -4.97 6.37
C ASN A 29 8.98 -6.36 7.00
N LYS A 30 7.80 -6.62 7.52
CA LYS A 30 7.38 -7.94 8.02
C LYS A 30 5.99 -8.24 7.48
N PRO A 31 5.63 -9.52 7.32
CA PRO A 31 4.26 -9.86 6.93
C PRO A 31 3.25 -9.29 7.91
N LYS A 32 2.16 -8.79 7.39
CA LYS A 32 1.08 -8.19 8.21
C LYS A 32 -0.29 -8.55 7.65
N TYR A 33 -1.22 -8.77 8.56
CA TYR A 33 -2.63 -8.83 8.19
C TYR A 33 -3.12 -7.44 7.79
N GLY A 34 -4.18 -7.39 6.97
CA GLY A 34 -4.72 -6.10 6.51
C GLY A 34 -5.08 -5.16 7.66
N TYR A 35 -5.75 -5.68 8.71
CA TYR A 35 -6.13 -4.84 9.84
C TYR A 35 -4.91 -4.33 10.63
N ALA A 36 -3.87 -5.14 10.73
CA ALA A 36 -2.63 -4.72 11.41
C ALA A 36 -1.93 -3.62 10.63
N LEU A 37 -2.02 -3.66 9.32
CA LEU A 37 -1.47 -2.62 8.46
C LEU A 37 -2.20 -1.29 8.66
N VAL A 38 -3.54 -1.32 8.79
CA VAL A 38 -4.31 -0.11 9.10
C VAL A 38 -3.82 0.52 10.40
N GLN A 39 -3.66 -0.29 11.45
CA GLN A 39 -3.17 0.19 12.74
C GLN A 39 -1.76 0.74 12.66
N SER A 40 -0.88 0.04 11.94
CA SER A 40 0.50 0.46 11.76
C SER A 40 0.60 1.82 11.06
N LEU A 41 -0.23 2.03 10.05
CA LEU A 41 -0.28 3.32 9.35
C LEU A 41 -0.83 4.43 10.24
N GLU A 42 -1.87 4.14 11.02
CA GLU A 42 -2.42 5.13 11.96
C GLU A 42 -1.39 5.57 12.99
N GLU A 43 -0.58 4.64 13.50
CA GLU A 43 0.50 4.94 14.43
C GLU A 43 1.55 5.87 13.82
N LYS A 44 1.69 5.84 12.51
CA LYS A 44 2.62 6.72 11.77
C LYS A 44 1.96 8.01 11.31
N GLY A 45 0.72 8.26 11.72
CA GLY A 45 0.01 9.47 11.35
C GLY A 45 -0.70 9.38 9.99
N VAL A 46 -0.78 8.19 9.41
CA VAL A 46 -1.47 7.99 8.12
C VAL A 46 -2.82 7.32 8.41
N ALA A 47 -3.86 8.14 8.51
CA ALA A 47 -5.22 7.64 8.65
C ALA A 47 -5.71 7.17 7.29
N ILE A 48 -6.05 5.90 7.17
CA ILE A 48 -6.55 5.33 5.93
C ILE A 48 -7.77 4.45 6.24
N ASP A 49 -8.81 4.66 5.44
CA ASP A 49 -10.02 3.85 5.53
C ASP A 49 -9.73 2.45 4.93
N PRO A 50 -10.18 1.37 5.58
CA PRO A 50 -10.05 0.03 4.99
C PRO A 50 -10.65 -0.08 3.59
N ASN A 51 -11.71 0.65 3.30
CA ASN A 51 -12.31 0.68 1.96
C ASN A 51 -11.38 1.28 0.91
N THR A 52 -10.40 2.06 1.31
CA THR A 52 -9.36 2.59 0.42
C THR A 52 -8.14 1.68 0.42
N LEU A 53 -7.79 1.13 1.56
CA LEU A 53 -6.59 0.30 1.71
C LEU A 53 -6.70 -1.01 0.95
N TYR A 54 -7.80 -1.75 1.09
CA TYR A 54 -7.90 -3.08 0.48
C TYR A 54 -7.83 -3.05 -1.05
N PRO A 55 -8.49 -2.11 -1.75
CA PRO A 55 -8.28 -1.98 -3.20
C PRO A 55 -6.83 -1.66 -3.57
N LEU A 56 -6.15 -0.84 -2.76
CA LEU A 56 -4.74 -0.52 -2.97
C LEU A 56 -3.87 -1.76 -2.81
N LEU A 57 -4.12 -2.58 -1.79
CA LEU A 57 -3.37 -3.82 -1.58
C LEU A 57 -3.54 -4.77 -2.75
N ARG A 58 -4.77 -4.90 -3.29
CA ARG A 58 -5.02 -5.74 -4.46
C ARG A 58 -4.28 -5.23 -5.69
N ARG A 59 -4.22 -3.92 -5.85
CA ARG A 59 -3.49 -3.30 -6.95
C ARG A 59 -1.99 -3.57 -6.84
N LEU A 60 -1.42 -3.39 -5.65
CA LEU A 60 0.00 -3.65 -5.42
C LEU A 60 0.34 -5.12 -5.61
N GLU A 61 -0.57 -6.01 -5.22
CA GLU A 61 -0.42 -7.44 -5.46
C GLU A 61 -0.42 -7.75 -6.97
N SER A 62 -1.34 -7.15 -7.73
CA SER A 62 -1.39 -7.33 -9.18
C SER A 62 -0.15 -6.78 -9.89
N GLN A 63 0.49 -5.77 -9.31
CA GLN A 63 1.75 -5.21 -9.81
C GLN A 63 2.97 -5.98 -9.30
N GLN A 64 2.75 -7.06 -8.55
CA GLN A 64 3.80 -7.92 -8.00
C GLN A 64 4.71 -7.22 -6.99
N LEU A 65 4.24 -6.12 -6.41
CA LEU A 65 4.96 -5.42 -5.33
C LEU A 65 4.69 -6.06 -3.98
N LEU A 66 3.51 -6.65 -3.82
CA LEU A 66 3.12 -7.43 -2.64
C LEU A 66 2.69 -8.82 -3.07
N GLU A 67 2.81 -9.76 -2.16
CA GLU A 67 2.18 -11.06 -2.28
C GLU A 67 1.34 -11.31 -1.06
N SER A 68 0.33 -12.15 -1.19
CA SER A 68 -0.56 -12.49 -0.08
C SER A 68 -0.58 -13.99 0.12
N LYS A 69 -0.79 -14.40 1.36
CA LYS A 69 -0.90 -15.80 1.74
C LYS A 69 -2.01 -15.94 2.77
N TRP A 70 -2.64 -17.09 2.77
CA TRP A 70 -3.67 -17.42 3.75
C TRP A 70 -3.05 -18.21 4.88
N GLU A 71 -3.33 -17.77 6.10
CA GLU A 71 -3.02 -18.54 7.29
C GLU A 71 -4.25 -19.34 7.67
N THR A 72 -4.13 -20.66 7.68
CA THR A 72 -5.25 -21.57 7.91
C THR A 72 -5.12 -22.33 9.22
N SER A 73 -4.12 -22.01 10.03
CA SER A 73 -3.88 -22.71 11.31
C SER A 73 -4.88 -22.33 12.41
N GLY A 74 -5.67 -21.28 12.22
CA GLY A 74 -6.69 -20.88 13.18
C GLY A 74 -8.09 -21.31 12.77
N THR A 75 -9.08 -20.91 13.60
CA THR A 75 -10.47 -21.24 13.33
C THR A 75 -11.04 -20.51 12.13
N LYS A 76 -10.47 -19.36 11.79
CA LYS A 76 -10.85 -18.58 10.59
C LYS A 76 -9.63 -18.33 9.74
N PRO A 77 -9.69 -18.55 8.42
CA PRO A 77 -8.60 -18.19 7.53
C PRO A 77 -8.34 -16.68 7.59
N ARG A 78 -7.07 -16.30 7.64
CA ARG A 78 -6.65 -14.90 7.64
C ARG A 78 -5.69 -14.68 6.51
N LYS A 79 -5.86 -13.58 5.79
CA LYS A 79 -4.98 -13.21 4.69
C LYS A 79 -3.96 -12.20 5.20
N TYR A 80 -2.69 -12.50 4.97
CA TYR A 80 -1.61 -11.56 5.28
C TYR A 80 -0.84 -11.22 4.02
N TYR A 81 -0.18 -10.06 4.06
CA TYR A 81 0.55 -9.48 2.94
C TYR A 81 2.01 -9.32 3.31
N GLN A 82 2.88 -9.42 2.33
CA GLN A 82 4.30 -9.15 2.51
C GLN A 82 4.88 -8.57 1.21
N ARG A 83 5.96 -7.82 1.32
CA ARG A 83 6.65 -7.34 0.13
C ARG A 83 7.29 -8.50 -0.60
N THR A 84 7.22 -8.46 -1.93
CA THR A 84 8.03 -9.34 -2.77
C THR A 84 9.45 -8.79 -2.82
N GLU A 85 10.38 -9.58 -3.37
CA GLU A 85 11.73 -9.09 -3.63
C GLU A 85 11.68 -7.88 -4.57
N TYR A 86 10.85 -7.95 -5.60
CA TYR A 86 10.65 -6.83 -6.52
C TYR A 86 10.07 -5.61 -5.80
N GLY A 87 9.10 -5.81 -4.91
CA GLY A 87 8.53 -4.73 -4.09
C GLY A 87 9.57 -4.04 -3.22
N THR A 88 10.49 -4.80 -2.64
CA THR A 88 11.58 -4.25 -1.85
C THR A 88 12.53 -3.43 -2.72
N GLN A 89 12.86 -3.92 -3.91
CA GLN A 89 13.70 -3.18 -4.85
C GLN A 89 13.06 -1.87 -5.28
N VAL A 90 11.76 -1.88 -5.57
CA VAL A 90 11.02 -0.68 -5.95
C VAL A 90 10.98 0.30 -4.79
N TYR A 91 10.71 -0.18 -3.59
CA TYR A 91 10.68 0.66 -2.40
C TYR A 91 12.02 1.35 -2.17
N ASP A 92 13.12 0.60 -2.23
CA ASP A 92 14.46 1.15 -2.08
C ASP A 92 14.73 2.22 -3.14
N CYS A 93 14.35 1.94 -4.38
CA CYS A 93 14.51 2.89 -5.48
C CYS A 93 13.74 4.19 -5.22
N LEU A 94 12.51 4.10 -4.73
CA LEU A 94 11.69 5.27 -4.40
C LEU A 94 12.31 6.09 -3.28
N LEU A 95 12.91 5.45 -2.28
CA LEU A 95 13.59 6.16 -1.20
C LEU A 95 14.81 6.93 -1.70
N TYR A 96 15.57 6.34 -2.62
CA TYR A 96 16.77 6.99 -3.16
C TYR A 96 16.45 8.13 -4.12
N THR A 97 15.29 8.10 -4.77
CA THR A 97 14.88 9.15 -5.71
C THR A 97 14.10 10.27 -5.04
N SER A 98 13.69 10.10 -3.79
CA SER A 98 13.03 11.17 -3.03
C SER A 98 14.05 12.24 -2.64
N PRO A 99 13.76 13.52 -2.95
CA PRO A 99 14.65 14.60 -2.54
C PRO A 99 14.67 14.81 -1.05
#